data_ea52e84d8ca82a3c6f0dbb2e3eb28ebc
#
_entry.id   ea52e84d8ca82a3c6f0dbb2e3eb28ebc
#
_cell.length_a   1.000
_cell.length_b   1.000
_cell.length_c   1.000
_cell.angle_alpha   90.00
_cell.angle_beta   90.00
_cell.angle_gamma   90.00
#
_symmetry.space_group_name_H-M   'P 1'
#
loop_
_entity.id
_entity.type
_entity.pdbx_description
1 polymer ?
#
loop_
_entity_poly.entity_id
_entity_poly.type
_entity_poly.pdbx_seq_one_letter_code
_entity_poly.pdbx_strand_id
1 'polypeptide(L)'
;MRRLQRKQKLLNRVLKELEESGVPLLVEGKRDREALERIGMRNKIFLINMRPDRLCERVSKVADEAVVLTDFDEAGEKLCKRVEESLRSYNVLPNMEMRRKFRYLLGVYNFEEIDRKLEEFRKKVEGD
;
A
#
# COMPACT_ATOMS: atom_id res chain seq x y z
N MET A 1 25.60 -6.20 -10.62
CA MET A 1 24.27 -6.72 -10.25
C MET A 1 23.26 -6.33 -11.34
N ARG A 2 22.49 -7.28 -11.79
CA ARG A 2 21.50 -7.07 -12.83
C ARG A 2 20.34 -6.20 -12.32
N ARG A 3 19.65 -5.55 -13.25
CA ARG A 3 18.55 -4.63 -12.93
C ARG A 3 17.44 -5.28 -12.10
N LEU A 4 16.99 -6.49 -12.49
CA LEU A 4 15.94 -7.20 -11.77
C LEU A 4 16.37 -7.59 -10.36
N GLN A 5 17.64 -7.96 -10.20
CA GLN A 5 18.17 -8.32 -8.89
C GLN A 5 18.24 -7.11 -7.96
N ARG A 6 18.59 -5.95 -8.49
CA ARG A 6 18.59 -4.70 -7.73
C ARG A 6 17.17 -4.32 -7.29
N LYS A 7 16.20 -4.46 -8.19
CA LYS A 7 14.79 -4.22 -7.88
C LYS A 7 14.28 -5.18 -6.81
N GLN A 8 14.69 -6.45 -6.89
CA GLN A 8 14.30 -7.44 -5.90
C GLN A 8 14.82 -7.08 -4.51
N LYS A 9 16.07 -6.66 -4.44
CA LYS A 9 16.67 -6.24 -3.17
C LYS A 9 15.93 -5.05 -2.58
N LEU A 10 15.61 -4.07 -3.40
CA LEU A 10 14.85 -2.91 -2.98
C LEU A 10 13.44 -3.29 -2.54
N LEU A 11 12.77 -4.14 -3.31
CA LEU A 11 11.44 -4.62 -2.98
C LEU A 11 11.40 -5.33 -1.63
N ASN A 12 12.35 -6.24 -1.40
CA ASN A 12 12.42 -6.96 -0.13
C ASN A 12 12.63 -6.00 1.04
N ARG A 13 13.44 -4.98 0.86
CA ARG A 13 13.65 -3.94 1.87
C ARG A 13 12.36 -3.17 2.14
N VAL A 14 11.66 -2.75 1.09
CA VAL A 14 10.41 -1.99 1.21
C VAL A 14 9.37 -2.80 1.97
N LEU A 15 9.19 -4.06 1.60
CA LEU A 15 8.22 -4.94 2.28
C LEU A 15 8.56 -5.13 3.76
N LYS A 16 9.83 -5.34 4.05
CA LYS A 16 10.29 -5.54 5.43
C LYS A 16 10.10 -4.28 6.27
N GLU A 17 10.53 -3.14 5.76
CA GLU A 17 10.40 -1.87 6.47
C GLU A 17 8.94 -1.53 6.72
N LEU A 18 8.08 -1.76 5.74
CA LEU A 18 6.66 -1.49 5.88
C LEU A 18 6.05 -2.36 6.98
N GLU A 19 6.33 -3.65 6.97
CA GLU A 19 5.83 -4.57 7.99
C GLU A 19 6.35 -4.21 9.38
N GLU A 20 7.65 -3.97 9.49
CA GLU A 20 8.29 -3.63 10.78
C GLU A 20 7.79 -2.30 11.34
N SER A 21 7.37 -1.38 10.48
CA SER A 21 6.87 -0.08 10.93
C SER A 21 5.59 -0.18 11.74
N GLY A 22 4.79 -1.22 11.49
CA GLY A 22 3.49 -1.39 12.14
C GLY A 22 2.46 -0.34 11.75
N VAL A 23 2.76 0.48 10.75
CA VAL A 23 1.87 1.56 10.30
C VAL A 23 0.64 0.96 9.63
N PRO A 24 -0.57 1.45 9.92
CA PRO A 24 -1.77 0.93 9.26
C PRO A 24 -1.81 1.24 7.77
N LEU A 25 -2.41 0.33 7.02
CA LEU A 25 -2.58 0.46 5.58
C LEU A 25 -4.06 0.76 5.29
N LEU A 26 -4.31 1.71 4.40
CA LEU A 26 -5.66 2.08 3.99
C LEU A 26 -5.85 1.65 2.54
N VAL A 27 -6.84 0.80 2.29
CA VAL A 27 -7.14 0.26 0.96
C VAL A 27 -8.62 0.46 0.63
N GLU A 28 -8.97 0.33 -0.66
CA GLU A 28 -10.33 0.60 -1.10
C GLU A 28 -11.31 -0.48 -0.66
N GLY A 29 -10.91 -1.75 -0.73
CA GLY A 29 -11.85 -2.83 -0.48
C GLY A 29 -11.24 -4.10 0.08
N LYS A 30 -12.11 -5.07 0.29
CA LYS A 30 -11.78 -6.35 0.90
C LYS A 30 -10.78 -7.17 0.07
N ARG A 31 -10.89 -7.12 -1.26
CA ARG A 31 -9.98 -7.87 -2.13
C ARG A 31 -8.55 -7.36 -2.04
N ASP A 32 -8.40 -6.04 -1.89
CA ASP A 32 -7.08 -5.43 -1.71
C ASP A 32 -6.45 -5.91 -0.39
N ARG A 33 -7.26 -5.92 0.66
CA ARG A 33 -6.80 -6.42 1.97
C ARG A 33 -6.37 -7.87 1.87
N GLU A 34 -7.19 -8.72 1.25
CA GLU A 34 -6.87 -10.14 1.11
C GLU A 34 -5.56 -10.35 0.34
N ALA A 35 -5.34 -9.58 -0.73
CA ALA A 35 -4.12 -9.68 -1.52
C ALA A 35 -2.89 -9.28 -0.71
N LEU A 36 -2.98 -8.21 0.08
CA LEU A 36 -1.89 -7.79 0.95
C LEU A 36 -1.59 -8.83 2.03
N GLU A 37 -2.63 -9.42 2.60
CA GLU A 37 -2.47 -10.48 3.59
C GLU A 37 -1.77 -11.70 2.96
N ARG A 38 -2.11 -12.03 1.71
CA ARG A 38 -1.47 -13.16 1.02
C ARG A 38 0.02 -12.96 0.78
N ILE A 39 0.48 -11.72 0.66
CA ILE A 39 1.93 -11.47 0.51
C ILE A 39 2.63 -11.30 1.86
N GLY A 40 1.93 -11.51 2.96
CA GLY A 40 2.52 -11.55 4.29
C GLY A 40 2.43 -10.25 5.09
N MET A 41 1.66 -9.28 4.66
CA MET A 41 1.48 -8.04 5.42
C MET A 41 0.65 -8.30 6.67
N ARG A 42 1.23 -7.98 7.83
CA ARG A 42 0.57 -8.14 9.13
C ARG A 42 0.09 -6.81 9.69
N ASN A 43 0.37 -5.72 9.01
CA ASN A 43 -0.10 -4.41 9.40
C ASN A 43 -1.62 -4.38 9.49
N LYS A 44 -2.15 -3.59 10.42
CA LYS A 44 -3.60 -3.38 10.46
C LYS A 44 -4.04 -2.73 9.16
N ILE A 45 -5.12 -3.25 8.57
CA ILE A 45 -5.63 -2.74 7.29
C ILE A 45 -7.03 -2.19 7.52
N PHE A 46 -7.23 -0.92 7.13
CA PHE A 46 -8.53 -0.28 7.17
C PHE A 46 -9.09 -0.20 5.76
N LEU A 47 -10.38 -0.49 5.63
CA LEU A 47 -11.08 -0.38 4.33
C LEU A 47 -11.70 1.00 4.20
N ILE A 48 -11.47 1.66 3.07
CA ILE A 48 -12.04 2.97 2.78
C ILE A 48 -13.44 2.76 2.19
N ASN A 49 -14.31 2.10 2.94
CA ASN A 49 -15.68 1.83 2.52
C ASN A 49 -16.69 2.73 3.22
N MET A 50 -16.20 3.68 3.99
CA MET A 50 -16.98 4.69 4.67
C MET A 50 -16.45 6.07 4.25
N ARG A 51 -17.09 7.12 4.74
CA ARG A 51 -16.63 8.48 4.46
C ARG A 51 -15.19 8.65 4.93
N PRO A 52 -14.32 9.23 4.09
CA PRO A 52 -12.90 9.39 4.45
C PRO A 52 -12.66 10.08 5.78
N ASP A 53 -13.45 11.10 6.13
CA ASP A 53 -13.28 11.81 7.38
C ASP A 53 -13.55 10.92 8.60
N ARG A 54 -14.54 10.05 8.55
CA ARG A 54 -14.82 9.12 9.64
C ARG A 54 -13.73 8.06 9.76
N LEU A 55 -13.28 7.54 8.63
CA LEU A 55 -12.18 6.57 8.63
C LEU A 55 -10.93 7.18 9.23
N CYS A 56 -10.56 8.37 8.79
CA CYS A 56 -9.33 9.02 9.24
C CYS A 56 -9.40 9.41 10.72
N GLU A 57 -10.59 9.77 11.22
CA GLU A 57 -10.79 9.97 12.64
C GLU A 57 -10.49 8.69 13.43
N ARG A 58 -10.98 7.55 12.95
CA ARG A 58 -10.70 6.25 13.60
C ARG A 58 -9.22 5.91 13.55
N VAL A 59 -8.57 6.13 12.42
CA VAL A 59 -7.14 5.89 12.26
C VAL A 59 -6.34 6.76 13.24
N SER A 60 -6.74 8.01 13.41
CA SER A 60 -6.05 8.94 14.30
C SER A 60 -5.99 8.48 15.75
N LYS A 61 -6.92 7.61 16.15
CA LYS A 61 -6.96 7.10 17.52
C LYS A 61 -5.93 6.00 17.77
N VAL A 62 -5.35 5.43 16.72
CA VAL A 62 -4.44 4.29 16.85
C VAL A 62 -3.09 4.50 16.18
N ALA A 63 -2.91 5.57 15.40
CA ALA A 63 -1.65 5.79 14.68
C ALA A 63 -1.42 7.25 14.35
N ASP A 64 -0.15 7.62 14.23
CA ASP A 64 0.29 8.96 13.83
C ASP A 64 0.65 9.03 12.35
N GLU A 65 0.72 7.89 11.69
CA GLU A 65 1.04 7.78 10.26
C GLU A 65 0.18 6.66 9.66
N ALA A 66 -0.20 6.79 8.41
CA ALA A 66 -0.96 5.76 7.69
C ALA A 66 -0.52 5.72 6.24
N VAL A 67 -0.41 4.51 5.69
CA VAL A 67 -0.04 4.30 4.29
C VAL A 67 -1.31 4.20 3.45
N VAL A 68 -1.40 5.02 2.41
CA VAL A 68 -2.58 5.05 1.53
C VAL A 68 -2.29 4.25 0.28
N LEU A 69 -3.05 3.18 0.07
CA LEU A 69 -2.87 2.25 -1.05
C LEU A 69 -4.15 2.15 -1.88
N THR A 70 -4.59 3.27 -2.42
CA THR A 70 -5.71 3.29 -3.37
C THR A 70 -5.21 2.95 -4.77
N ASP A 71 -6.12 2.48 -5.62
CA ASP A 71 -5.78 2.11 -6.99
C ASP A 71 -5.34 3.32 -7.82
N PHE A 72 -4.77 3.05 -9.01
CA PHE A 72 -4.20 4.08 -9.87
C PHE A 72 -5.15 4.55 -10.97
N ASP A 73 -6.41 4.11 -10.94
CA ASP A 73 -7.42 4.65 -11.86
C ASP A 73 -7.86 6.05 -11.40
N GLU A 74 -8.69 6.69 -12.20
CA GLU A 74 -9.13 8.06 -11.89
C GLU A 74 -9.83 8.15 -10.54
N ALA A 75 -10.70 7.20 -10.23
CA ALA A 75 -11.40 7.17 -8.95
C ALA A 75 -10.43 6.97 -7.80
N GLY A 76 -9.44 6.08 -7.95
CA GLY A 76 -8.41 5.83 -6.94
C GLY A 76 -7.52 7.02 -6.69
N GLU A 77 -7.19 7.78 -7.74
CA GLU A 77 -6.40 9.01 -7.61
C GLU A 77 -7.17 10.09 -6.84
N LYS A 78 -8.45 10.26 -7.14
CA LYS A 78 -9.30 11.21 -6.43
C LYS A 78 -9.47 10.84 -4.96
N LEU A 79 -9.71 9.55 -4.71
CA LEU A 79 -9.85 9.04 -3.36
C LEU A 79 -8.56 9.23 -2.56
N CYS A 80 -7.42 9.00 -3.20
CA CYS A 80 -6.10 9.18 -2.61
C CYS A 80 -5.93 10.60 -2.05
N LYS A 81 -6.28 11.61 -2.85
CA LYS A 81 -6.20 13.01 -2.43
C LYS A 81 -7.14 13.32 -1.28
N ARG A 82 -8.36 12.83 -1.33
CA ARG A 82 -9.34 13.06 -0.28
C ARG A 82 -8.90 12.45 1.04
N VAL A 83 -8.35 11.23 1.00
CA VAL A 83 -7.85 10.56 2.18
C VAL A 83 -6.63 11.28 2.74
N GLU A 84 -5.72 11.71 1.87
CA GLU A 84 -4.55 12.48 2.28
C GLU A 84 -4.95 13.74 3.05
N GLU A 85 -5.87 14.51 2.50
CA GLU A 85 -6.35 15.73 3.13
C GLU A 85 -7.02 15.45 4.48
N SER A 86 -7.84 14.40 4.53
CA SER A 86 -8.54 14.02 5.74
C SER A 86 -7.57 13.54 6.83
N LEU A 87 -6.57 12.73 6.48
CA LEU A 87 -5.55 12.31 7.44
C LEU A 87 -4.84 13.51 8.05
N ARG A 88 -4.44 14.47 7.24
CA ARG A 88 -3.77 15.68 7.72
C ARG A 88 -4.65 16.48 8.67
N SER A 89 -5.96 16.55 8.41
CA SER A 89 -6.88 17.27 9.29
C SER A 89 -7.01 16.61 10.66
N TYR A 90 -6.71 15.33 10.77
CA TYR A 90 -6.70 14.61 12.04
C TYR A 90 -5.27 14.41 12.60
N ASN A 91 -4.30 15.14 12.07
CA ASN A 91 -2.90 15.08 12.50
C ASN A 91 -2.25 13.71 12.31
N VAL A 92 -2.68 12.98 11.28
CA VAL A 92 -2.05 11.73 10.88
C VAL A 92 -1.22 12.00 9.63
N LEU A 93 0.06 11.63 9.66
CA LEU A 93 0.94 11.81 8.51
C LEU A 93 0.56 10.80 7.41
N PRO A 94 0.14 11.28 6.23
CA PRO A 94 -0.18 10.36 5.13
C PRO A 94 1.11 9.93 4.43
N ASN A 95 1.30 8.63 4.31
CA ASN A 95 2.42 8.08 3.55
C ASN A 95 1.89 7.66 2.19
N MET A 96 2.28 8.41 1.15
CA MET A 96 1.91 8.17 -0.23
C MET A 96 3.04 7.50 -1.00
N GLU A 97 4.22 7.43 -0.40
CA GLU A 97 5.42 6.95 -1.06
C GLU A 97 5.38 5.45 -1.34
N MET A 98 4.86 4.66 -0.41
CA MET A 98 4.75 3.20 -0.59
C MET A 98 3.89 2.84 -1.80
N ARG A 99 2.81 3.58 -2.01
CA ARG A 99 1.94 3.41 -3.16
C ARG A 99 2.72 3.55 -4.46
N ARG A 100 3.54 4.59 -4.56
CA ARG A 100 4.37 4.84 -5.74
C ARG A 100 5.45 3.78 -5.90
N LYS A 101 6.05 3.31 -4.81
CA LYS A 101 7.06 2.26 -4.86
C LYS A 101 6.49 0.94 -5.37
N PHE A 102 5.30 0.55 -4.93
CA PHE A 102 4.65 -0.65 -5.45
C PHE A 102 4.35 -0.53 -6.94
N ARG A 103 3.94 0.65 -7.39
CA ARG A 103 3.74 0.92 -8.81
C ARG A 103 5.04 0.74 -9.58
N TYR A 104 6.10 1.37 -9.10
CA TYR A 104 7.41 1.32 -9.76
C TYR A 104 8.01 -0.09 -9.76
N LEU A 105 8.00 -0.75 -8.61
CA LEU A 105 8.69 -2.02 -8.45
C LEU A 105 7.92 -3.20 -9.04
N LEU A 106 6.60 -3.21 -8.92
CA LEU A 106 5.77 -4.36 -9.30
C LEU A 106 4.81 -4.08 -10.45
N GLY A 107 4.67 -2.81 -10.85
CA GLY A 107 3.69 -2.46 -11.88
C GLY A 107 2.25 -2.59 -11.40
N VAL A 108 2.01 -2.47 -10.09
CA VAL A 108 0.67 -2.54 -9.54
C VAL A 108 -0.18 -1.39 -10.07
N TYR A 109 -1.36 -1.70 -10.58
CA TYR A 109 -2.37 -0.72 -10.96
C TYR A 109 -3.55 -0.81 -9.98
N ASN A 110 -4.01 -2.01 -9.70
CA ASN A 110 -5.03 -2.29 -8.69
C ASN A 110 -4.43 -3.16 -7.59
N PHE A 111 -4.62 -2.77 -6.34
CA PHE A 111 -3.97 -3.48 -5.23
C PHE A 111 -4.50 -4.89 -5.00
N GLU A 112 -5.68 -5.22 -5.52
CA GLU A 112 -6.16 -6.61 -5.48
C GLU A 112 -5.27 -7.57 -6.29
N GLU A 113 -4.38 -7.02 -7.13
CA GLU A 113 -3.46 -7.80 -7.95
C GLU A 113 -2.05 -7.90 -7.38
N ILE A 114 -1.79 -7.31 -6.21
CA ILE A 114 -0.42 -7.21 -5.71
C ILE A 114 0.25 -8.57 -5.50
N ASP A 115 -0.52 -9.58 -5.07
CA ASP A 115 0.01 -10.92 -4.85
C ASP A 115 0.42 -11.57 -6.17
N ARG A 116 -0.39 -11.42 -7.21
CA ARG A 116 -0.07 -11.93 -8.55
C ARG A 116 1.15 -11.21 -9.13
N LYS A 117 1.20 -9.88 -8.98
CA LYS A 117 2.32 -9.09 -9.47
C LYS A 117 3.63 -9.45 -8.78
N LEU A 118 3.58 -9.71 -7.48
CA LEU A 118 4.76 -10.14 -6.73
C LEU A 118 5.25 -11.51 -7.22
N GLU A 119 4.33 -12.45 -7.43
CA GLU A 119 4.68 -13.77 -7.93
C GLU A 119 5.30 -13.69 -9.33
N GLU A 120 4.70 -12.91 -10.23
CA GLU A 120 5.24 -12.70 -11.58
C GLU A 120 6.66 -12.12 -11.53
N PHE A 121 6.87 -11.15 -10.66
CA PHE A 121 8.17 -10.51 -10.50
C PHE A 121 9.22 -11.51 -10.01
N ARG A 122 8.88 -12.31 -9.01
CA ARG A 122 9.80 -13.33 -8.48
C ARG A 122 10.18 -14.37 -9.51
N LYS A 123 9.24 -14.79 -10.34
CA LYS A 123 9.51 -15.72 -11.45
C LYS A 123 10.47 -15.12 -12.45
N LYS A 124 10.30 -13.84 -12.80
CA LYS A 124 11.22 -13.16 -13.71
C LYS A 124 12.63 -13.10 -13.15
N VAL A 125 12.76 -12.81 -11.87
CA VAL A 125 14.07 -12.75 -11.21
C VAL A 125 14.75 -14.12 -11.23
N GLU A 126 14.01 -15.19 -10.93
CA GLU A 126 14.53 -16.55 -10.94
C GLU A 126 14.98 -16.99 -12.34
N GLY A 127 14.27 -16.56 -13.38
CA GLY A 127 14.62 -16.88 -14.76
C GLY A 127 15.71 -16.02 -15.38
N ASP A 128 16.18 -15.00 -14.68
CA ASP A 128 17.14 -14.02 -15.21
C ASP A 128 18.61 -14.43 -14.98
#